data_4e2ca06e0b33bb74e0affc7e564548df
#
_entry.id   4e2ca06e0b33bb74e0affc7e564548df
#
_cell.length_a   1.000
_cell.length_b   1.000
_cell.length_c   1.000
_cell.angle_alpha   90.00
_cell.angle_beta   90.00
_cell.angle_gamma   90.00
#
_symmetry.space_group_name_H-M   'P 1'
#
loop_
_entity.id
_entity.type
_entity.pdbx_description
1 polymer ?
#
loop_
_entity_poly.entity_id
_entity_poly.type
_entity_poly.pdbx_seq_one_letter_code
_entity_poly.pdbx_strand_id
1 'polypeptide(L)'
;MAQSPADLNQNSVVAGMLREHGELLRQQGAEAFRAAAYQHAADVVERLDRPLGEVFAAGGREALMALPAVGRSIGAAIAEMLMTGRWAQLERLRGTLEPEVRFRTIAGVGPTFAKRIADELHVDTLEALEAAAHDGRLAAVKGIGLRRAEMIRSALSERLGRPRL
;
A
#
# COMPACT_ATOMS: atom_id res chain seq x y z
N MET A 1 12.79 8.07 27.89
CA MET A 1 12.55 6.64 27.62
C MET A 1 12.87 6.35 26.15
N ALA A 2 13.65 5.33 25.90
CA ALA A 2 13.94 4.90 24.53
C ALA A 2 12.66 4.33 23.91
N GLN A 3 12.34 4.77 22.72
CA GLN A 3 11.18 4.25 21.98
C GLN A 3 11.46 2.82 21.51
N SER A 4 10.47 1.97 21.63
CA SER A 4 10.56 0.61 21.11
C SER A 4 10.69 0.61 19.59
N PRO A 5 11.49 -0.28 19.01
CA PRO A 5 11.53 -0.44 17.54
C PRO A 5 10.14 -0.71 16.92
N ALA A 6 9.26 -1.37 17.65
CA ALA A 6 7.88 -1.61 17.21
C ALA A 6 7.06 -0.33 17.09
N ASP A 7 7.27 0.62 18.00
CA ASP A 7 6.57 1.90 18.00
C ASP A 7 7.02 2.78 16.82
N LEU A 8 8.32 2.79 16.53
CA LEU A 8 8.86 3.50 15.37
C LEU A 8 8.41 2.88 14.06
N ASN A 9 8.23 1.54 14.04
CA ASN A 9 7.70 0.84 12.87
C ASN A 9 6.25 1.25 12.56
N GLN A 10 5.45 1.56 13.57
CA GLN A 10 4.09 2.06 13.37
C GLN A 10 4.07 3.35 12.54
N ASN A 11 4.97 4.29 12.84
CA ASN A 11 5.08 5.54 12.07
C ASN A 11 5.44 5.25 10.60
N SER A 12 6.38 4.34 10.36
CA SER A 12 6.78 3.94 9.01
C SER A 12 5.63 3.28 8.25
N VAL A 13 4.83 2.45 8.91
CA VAL A 13 3.67 1.82 8.28
C VAL A 13 2.62 2.86 7.88
N VAL A 14 2.30 3.79 8.77
CA VAL A 14 1.36 4.88 8.48
C VAL A 14 1.88 5.76 7.35
N ALA A 15 3.16 6.14 7.39
CA ALA A 15 3.79 6.93 6.34
C ALA A 15 3.71 6.22 4.98
N GLY A 16 3.95 4.91 4.96
CA GLY A 16 3.85 4.09 3.76
C GLY A 16 2.44 4.09 3.16
N MET A 17 1.42 3.98 4.00
CA MET A 17 0.02 4.03 3.55
C MET A 17 -0.35 5.41 3.00
N LEU A 18 0.10 6.47 3.64
CA LEU A 18 -0.12 7.84 3.15
C LEU A 18 0.55 8.06 1.79
N ARG A 19 1.78 7.60 1.61
CA ARG A 19 2.50 7.71 0.33
C ARG A 19 1.81 6.94 -0.78
N GLU A 20 1.38 5.72 -0.48
CA GLU A 20 0.63 4.90 -1.44
C GLU A 20 -0.64 5.60 -1.88
N HIS A 21 -1.41 6.14 -0.94
CA HIS A 21 -2.64 6.88 -1.25
C HIS A 21 -2.37 8.08 -2.17
N GLY A 22 -1.32 8.85 -1.86
CA GLY A 22 -0.92 9.99 -2.69
C GLY A 22 -0.53 9.57 -4.10
N GLU A 23 0.22 8.48 -4.23
CA GLU A 23 0.63 7.95 -5.53
C GLU A 23 -0.57 7.45 -6.34
N LEU A 24 -1.50 6.74 -5.70
CA LEU A 24 -2.72 6.28 -6.37
C LEU A 24 -3.60 7.43 -6.84
N LEU A 25 -3.73 8.47 -6.02
CA LEU A 25 -4.44 9.69 -6.43
C LEU A 25 -3.79 10.34 -7.65
N ARG A 26 -2.48 10.43 -7.66
CA ARG A 26 -1.73 11.00 -8.79
C ARG A 26 -1.97 10.19 -10.06
N GLN A 27 -1.95 8.87 -9.98
CA GLN A 27 -2.19 7.98 -11.11
C GLN A 27 -3.62 8.12 -11.66
N GLN A 28 -4.58 8.44 -10.79
CA GLN A 28 -5.97 8.64 -11.20
C GLN A 28 -6.26 10.06 -11.72
N GLY A 29 -5.24 10.88 -11.86
CA GLY A 29 -5.39 12.22 -12.39
C GLY A 29 -5.87 13.26 -11.39
N ALA A 30 -5.78 12.98 -10.08
CA ALA A 30 -6.10 13.96 -9.05
C ALA A 30 -5.16 15.15 -9.15
N GLU A 31 -5.63 16.31 -8.67
CA GLU A 31 -4.82 17.52 -8.66
C GLU A 31 -3.50 17.31 -7.91
N ALA A 32 -2.40 17.82 -8.47
CA ALA A 32 -1.06 17.59 -7.95
C ALA A 32 -0.91 17.99 -6.49
N PHE A 33 -1.53 19.10 -6.06
CA PHE A 33 -1.44 19.54 -4.67
C PHE A 33 -2.12 18.57 -3.69
N ARG A 34 -3.19 17.92 -4.13
CA ARG A 34 -3.90 16.94 -3.29
C ARG A 34 -3.06 15.69 -3.07
N ALA A 35 -2.44 15.18 -4.13
CA ALA A 35 -1.52 14.06 -4.01
C ALA A 35 -0.30 14.41 -3.16
N ALA A 36 0.25 15.63 -3.37
CA ALA A 36 1.41 16.12 -2.64
C ALA A 36 1.14 16.27 -1.14
N ALA A 37 -0.11 16.60 -0.75
CA ALA A 37 -0.48 16.73 0.67
C ALA A 37 -0.23 15.42 1.44
N TYR A 38 -0.53 14.27 0.83
CA TYR A 38 -0.28 12.97 1.45
C TYR A 38 1.21 12.66 1.54
N GLN A 39 2.00 13.06 0.54
CA GLN A 39 3.46 12.88 0.57
C GLN A 39 4.10 13.72 1.69
N HIS A 40 3.67 14.97 1.84
CA HIS A 40 4.17 15.84 2.91
C HIS A 40 3.80 15.31 4.29
N ALA A 41 2.57 14.85 4.47
CA ALA A 41 2.13 14.24 5.74
C ALA A 41 2.95 12.98 6.04
N ALA A 42 3.22 12.15 5.05
CA ALA A 42 4.05 10.96 5.21
C ALA A 42 5.46 11.32 5.68
N ASP A 43 6.07 12.34 5.09
CA ASP A 43 7.40 12.80 5.47
C ASP A 43 7.43 13.29 6.93
N VAL A 44 6.42 14.04 7.35
CA VAL A 44 6.28 14.50 8.74
C VAL A 44 6.17 13.32 9.70
N VAL A 45 5.29 12.37 9.39
CA VAL A 45 5.06 11.20 10.22
C VAL A 45 6.34 10.36 10.36
N GLU A 46 7.06 10.17 9.27
CA GLU A 46 8.28 9.37 9.27
C GLU A 46 9.40 10.00 10.08
N ARG A 47 9.43 11.33 10.14
CA ARG A 47 10.45 12.09 10.88
C ARG A 47 10.10 12.33 12.36
N LEU A 48 8.90 11.91 12.79
CA LEU A 48 8.52 12.07 14.19
C LEU A 48 9.46 11.29 15.09
N ASP A 49 9.83 11.90 16.21
CA ASP A 49 10.69 11.31 17.21
C ASP A 49 9.90 10.51 18.28
N ARG A 50 8.60 10.43 18.11
CA ARG A 50 7.71 9.66 19.01
C ARG A 50 6.62 8.94 18.22
N PRO A 51 6.06 7.83 18.76
CA PRO A 51 5.02 7.08 18.08
C PRO A 51 3.73 7.87 17.91
N LEU A 52 3.09 7.73 16.75
CA LEU A 52 1.77 8.33 16.51
C LEU A 52 0.73 7.88 17.52
N GLY A 53 0.81 6.61 17.97
CA GLY A 53 -0.08 6.09 19.00
C GLY A 53 -0.02 6.87 20.30
N GLU A 54 1.16 7.35 20.71
CA GLU A 54 1.33 8.22 21.86
C GLU A 54 0.67 9.58 21.66
N VAL A 55 0.89 10.18 20.48
CA VAL A 55 0.29 11.47 20.12
C VAL A 55 -1.24 11.37 20.20
N PHE A 56 -1.78 10.31 19.62
CA PHE A 56 -3.22 10.07 19.60
C PHE A 56 -3.79 9.78 21.00
N ALA A 57 -3.10 8.97 21.79
CA ALA A 57 -3.52 8.65 23.16
C ALA A 57 -3.54 9.87 24.06
N ALA A 58 -2.60 10.81 23.87
CA ALA A 58 -2.48 12.02 24.67
C ALA A 58 -3.53 13.08 24.36
N GLY A 59 -3.90 13.25 23.07
CA GLY A 59 -4.77 14.36 22.67
C GLY A 59 -5.76 14.07 21.55
N GLY A 60 -5.93 12.81 21.15
CA GLY A 60 -6.91 12.42 20.15
C GLY A 60 -6.62 12.99 18.75
N ARG A 61 -7.67 13.11 17.95
CA ARG A 61 -7.56 13.65 16.58
C ARG A 61 -6.98 15.04 16.55
N GLU A 62 -7.31 15.88 17.52
CA GLU A 62 -6.81 17.25 17.58
C GLU A 62 -5.29 17.29 17.70
N ALA A 63 -4.70 16.39 18.47
CA ALA A 63 -3.26 16.29 18.58
C ALA A 63 -2.63 15.85 17.27
N LEU A 64 -3.26 14.95 16.52
CA LEU A 64 -2.80 14.56 15.19
C LEU A 64 -2.85 15.73 14.21
N MET A 65 -3.96 16.49 14.25
CA MET A 65 -4.15 17.66 13.38
C MET A 65 -3.21 18.81 13.72
N ALA A 66 -2.63 18.83 14.92
CA ALA A 66 -1.62 19.82 15.31
C ALA A 66 -0.26 19.52 14.69
N LEU A 67 -0.04 18.34 14.16
CA LEU A 67 1.19 18.01 13.44
C LEU A 67 1.26 18.78 12.13
N PRO A 68 2.48 19.24 11.74
CA PRO A 68 2.65 19.92 10.44
C PRO A 68 2.13 19.02 9.29
N ALA A 69 1.52 19.65 8.30
CA ALA A 69 1.00 18.98 7.10
C ALA A 69 -0.16 18.00 7.34
N VAL A 70 -0.64 17.87 8.58
CA VAL A 70 -1.78 16.99 8.91
C VAL A 70 -3.01 17.85 9.15
N GLY A 71 -3.92 17.83 8.18
CA GLY A 71 -5.21 18.48 8.29
C GLY A 71 -6.29 17.54 8.80
N ARG A 72 -7.55 17.96 8.67
CA ARG A 72 -8.70 17.19 9.17
C ARG A 72 -8.82 15.82 8.51
N SER A 73 -8.74 15.74 7.19
CA SER A 73 -8.88 14.49 6.45
C SER A 73 -7.75 13.51 6.75
N ILE A 74 -6.53 13.98 6.74
CA ILE A 74 -5.35 13.14 7.00
C ILE A 74 -5.30 12.74 8.47
N GLY A 75 -5.67 13.64 9.38
CA GLY A 75 -5.78 13.32 10.80
C GLY A 75 -6.79 12.21 11.08
N ALA A 76 -7.95 12.27 10.43
CA ALA A 76 -8.97 11.22 10.53
C ALA A 76 -8.46 9.89 9.96
N ALA A 77 -7.74 9.93 8.85
CA ALA A 77 -7.16 8.73 8.24
C ALA A 77 -6.12 8.08 9.19
N ILE A 78 -5.24 8.88 9.78
CA ILE A 78 -4.25 8.39 10.74
C ILE A 78 -4.94 7.77 11.95
N ALA A 79 -5.98 8.41 12.49
CA ALA A 79 -6.74 7.87 13.62
C ALA A 79 -7.36 6.52 13.28
N GLU A 80 -7.95 6.38 12.09
CA GLU A 80 -8.52 5.11 11.62
C GLU A 80 -7.44 4.02 11.55
N MET A 81 -6.28 4.33 10.96
CA MET A 81 -5.16 3.39 10.87
C MET A 81 -4.66 2.95 12.24
N LEU A 82 -4.58 3.87 13.19
CA LEU A 82 -4.13 3.56 14.54
C LEU A 82 -5.12 2.69 15.29
N MET A 83 -6.42 2.92 15.11
CA MET A 83 -7.48 2.18 15.80
C MET A 83 -7.76 0.81 15.18
N THR A 84 -7.68 0.69 13.86
CA THR A 84 -8.12 -0.51 13.15
C THR A 84 -7.01 -1.26 12.42
N GLY A 85 -5.86 -0.63 12.22
CA GLY A 85 -4.79 -1.17 11.37
C GLY A 85 -5.10 -1.08 9.88
N ARG A 86 -6.24 -0.47 9.50
CA ARG A 86 -6.73 -0.40 8.12
C ARG A 86 -7.13 1.04 7.78
N TRP A 87 -7.21 1.31 6.50
CA TRP A 87 -7.71 2.59 5.99
C TRP A 87 -8.66 2.31 4.83
N ALA A 88 -9.97 2.41 5.09
CA ALA A 88 -11.02 2.04 4.15
C ALA A 88 -10.93 2.81 2.83
N GLN A 89 -10.59 4.09 2.88
CA GLN A 89 -10.47 4.91 1.69
C GLN A 89 -9.33 4.43 0.78
N LEU A 90 -8.19 4.04 1.38
CA LEU A 90 -7.07 3.46 0.63
C LEU A 90 -7.47 2.12 -0.01
N GLU A 91 -8.19 1.29 0.73
CA GLU A 91 -8.66 0.00 0.21
C GLU A 91 -9.59 0.19 -0.99
N ARG A 92 -10.51 1.15 -0.90
CA ARG A 92 -11.39 1.49 -2.03
C ARG A 92 -10.60 2.00 -3.23
N LEU A 93 -9.60 2.83 -2.97
CA LEU A 93 -8.76 3.39 -4.03
C LEU A 93 -7.96 2.31 -4.75
N ARG A 94 -7.42 1.36 -3.98
CA ARG A 94 -6.76 0.17 -4.56
C ARG A 94 -7.72 -0.63 -5.44
N GLY A 95 -8.99 -0.74 -5.03
CA GLY A 95 -10.01 -1.46 -5.76
C GLY A 95 -10.46 -0.82 -7.07
N THR A 96 -10.21 0.48 -7.27
CA THR A 96 -10.60 1.19 -8.49
C THR A 96 -9.51 1.21 -9.57
N LEU A 97 -8.31 0.71 -9.28
CA LEU A 97 -7.21 0.70 -10.23
C LEU A 97 -7.41 -0.35 -11.32
N GLU A 98 -6.90 -0.04 -12.52
CA GLU A 98 -6.78 -1.02 -13.58
C GLU A 98 -5.93 -2.21 -13.10
N PRO A 99 -6.26 -3.45 -13.53
CA PRO A 99 -5.53 -4.64 -13.07
C PRO A 99 -4.01 -4.54 -13.27
N GLU A 100 -3.56 -4.04 -14.39
CA GLU A 100 -2.14 -3.90 -14.68
C GLU A 100 -1.41 -3.00 -13.69
N VAL A 101 -2.06 -1.94 -13.18
CA VAL A 101 -1.47 -1.05 -12.19
C VAL A 101 -1.30 -1.77 -10.86
N ARG A 102 -2.29 -2.57 -10.46
CA ARG A 102 -2.19 -3.41 -9.25
C ARG A 102 -1.05 -4.41 -9.35
N PHE A 103 -0.92 -5.06 -10.51
CA PHE A 103 0.11 -6.08 -10.70
C PHE A 103 1.53 -5.50 -10.65
N ARG A 104 1.70 -4.25 -11.04
CA ARG A 104 2.99 -3.56 -10.95
C ARG A 104 3.47 -3.36 -9.52
N THR A 105 2.59 -3.46 -8.53
CA THR A 105 2.97 -3.36 -7.12
C THR A 105 3.65 -4.63 -6.60
N ILE A 106 3.62 -5.71 -7.38
CA ILE A 106 4.22 -7.00 -7.00
C ILE A 106 5.68 -7.04 -7.46
N ALA A 107 6.57 -7.47 -6.56
CA ALA A 107 7.97 -7.61 -6.87
C ALA A 107 8.17 -8.58 -8.05
N GLY A 108 8.94 -8.17 -9.03
CA GLY A 108 9.19 -8.96 -10.25
C GLY A 108 8.22 -8.67 -11.39
N VAL A 109 7.19 -7.83 -11.17
CA VAL A 109 6.22 -7.48 -12.20
C VAL A 109 6.40 -6.01 -12.61
N GLY A 110 7.07 -5.79 -13.73
CA GLY A 110 7.18 -4.46 -14.34
C GLY A 110 6.00 -4.15 -15.27
N PRO A 111 5.99 -2.95 -15.90
CA PRO A 111 4.87 -2.53 -16.75
C PRO A 111 4.55 -3.50 -17.89
N THR A 112 5.57 -4.06 -18.53
CA THR A 112 5.39 -4.97 -19.65
C THR A 112 4.72 -6.28 -19.23
N PHE A 113 5.18 -6.87 -18.12
CA PHE A 113 4.59 -8.10 -17.60
C PHE A 113 3.22 -7.87 -17.01
N ALA A 114 3.00 -6.75 -16.32
CA ALA A 114 1.68 -6.40 -15.78
C ALA A 114 0.63 -6.36 -16.90
N LYS A 115 0.95 -5.73 -18.01
CA LYS A 115 0.05 -5.66 -19.16
C LYS A 115 -0.19 -7.04 -19.78
N ARG A 116 0.87 -7.82 -19.99
CA ARG A 116 0.74 -9.18 -20.55
C ARG A 116 -0.12 -10.08 -19.66
N ILE A 117 0.10 -10.02 -18.35
CA ILE A 117 -0.68 -10.80 -17.40
C ILE A 117 -2.16 -10.44 -17.49
N ALA A 118 -2.47 -9.15 -17.45
CA ALA A 118 -3.86 -8.70 -17.54
C ALA A 118 -4.50 -9.12 -18.86
N ASP A 119 -3.81 -8.95 -19.98
CA ASP A 119 -4.34 -9.24 -21.32
C ASP A 119 -4.46 -10.74 -21.60
N GLU A 120 -3.47 -11.53 -21.21
CA GLU A 120 -3.43 -12.96 -21.53
C GLU A 120 -4.24 -13.83 -20.57
N LEU A 121 -4.25 -13.49 -19.26
CA LEU A 121 -4.92 -14.28 -18.24
C LEU A 121 -6.33 -13.80 -17.92
N HIS A 122 -6.68 -12.59 -18.34
CA HIS A 122 -7.99 -11.97 -18.02
C HIS A 122 -8.27 -11.93 -16.52
N VAL A 123 -7.23 -11.76 -15.71
CA VAL A 123 -7.34 -11.62 -14.25
C VAL A 123 -7.34 -10.13 -13.88
N ASP A 124 -8.09 -9.77 -12.84
CA ASP A 124 -8.27 -8.38 -12.42
C ASP A 124 -7.98 -8.13 -10.94
N THR A 125 -7.69 -9.17 -10.18
CA THR A 125 -7.38 -9.07 -8.75
C THR A 125 -6.08 -9.78 -8.42
N LEU A 126 -5.47 -9.43 -7.28
CA LEU A 126 -4.28 -10.12 -6.79
C LEU A 126 -4.58 -11.58 -6.43
N GLU A 127 -5.78 -11.84 -5.90
CA GLU A 127 -6.23 -13.19 -5.57
C GLU A 127 -6.37 -14.08 -6.83
N ALA A 128 -6.93 -13.53 -7.90
CA ALA A 128 -7.04 -14.22 -9.18
C ALA A 128 -5.66 -14.49 -9.79
N LEU A 129 -4.74 -13.53 -9.64
CA LEU A 129 -3.35 -13.70 -10.08
C LEU A 129 -2.63 -14.79 -9.27
N GLU A 130 -2.86 -14.84 -7.95
CA GLU A 130 -2.32 -15.89 -7.10
C GLU A 130 -2.80 -17.27 -7.56
N ALA A 131 -4.10 -17.41 -7.85
CA ALA A 131 -4.67 -18.65 -8.37
C ALA A 131 -4.00 -19.06 -9.69
N ALA A 132 -3.78 -18.11 -10.60
CA ALA A 132 -3.10 -18.36 -11.86
C ALA A 132 -1.62 -18.76 -11.67
N ALA A 133 -0.97 -18.25 -10.63
CA ALA A 133 0.39 -18.65 -10.27
C ALA A 133 0.43 -20.11 -9.74
N HIS A 134 -0.59 -20.51 -9.00
CA HIS A 134 -0.67 -21.88 -8.47
C HIS A 134 -1.03 -22.92 -9.52
N ASP A 135 -1.89 -22.59 -10.49
CA ASP A 135 -2.37 -23.55 -11.47
C ASP A 135 -1.53 -23.62 -12.77
N GLY A 136 -0.43 -22.87 -12.83
CA GLY A 136 0.51 -22.91 -13.95
C GLY A 136 0.21 -21.92 -15.08
N ARG A 137 -0.93 -21.24 -15.06
CA ARG A 137 -1.26 -20.28 -16.12
C ARG A 137 -0.29 -19.09 -16.18
N LEU A 138 0.18 -18.62 -15.02
CA LEU A 138 1.13 -17.52 -14.96
C LEU A 138 2.46 -17.87 -15.63
N ALA A 139 2.97 -19.07 -15.41
CA ALA A 139 4.21 -19.54 -16.01
C ALA A 139 4.12 -19.63 -17.54
N ALA A 140 2.91 -19.80 -18.09
CA ALA A 140 2.66 -19.88 -19.52
C ALA A 140 2.63 -18.50 -20.21
N VAL A 141 2.55 -17.42 -19.45
CA VAL A 141 2.59 -16.05 -20.03
C VAL A 141 3.96 -15.81 -20.65
N LYS A 142 3.97 -15.26 -21.87
CA LYS A 142 5.20 -15.03 -22.62
C LYS A 142 6.22 -14.22 -21.83
N GLY A 143 7.41 -14.79 -21.65
CA GLY A 143 8.54 -14.15 -20.98
C GLY A 143 8.57 -14.35 -19.47
N ILE A 144 7.56 -14.95 -18.85
CA ILE A 144 7.53 -15.17 -17.41
C ILE A 144 8.27 -16.47 -17.03
N GLY A 145 7.83 -17.61 -17.55
CA GLY A 145 8.43 -18.90 -17.23
C GLY A 145 8.22 -19.34 -15.78
N LEU A 146 8.69 -20.55 -15.48
CA LEU A 146 8.48 -21.17 -14.16
C LEU A 146 9.16 -20.40 -13.02
N ARG A 147 10.40 -19.98 -13.21
CA ARG A 147 11.19 -19.33 -12.16
C ARG A 147 10.58 -17.99 -11.73
N ARG A 148 10.21 -17.16 -12.71
CA ARG A 148 9.62 -15.86 -12.44
C ARG A 148 8.22 -16.02 -11.87
N ALA A 149 7.44 -16.98 -12.36
CA ALA A 149 6.12 -17.29 -11.82
C ALA A 149 6.21 -17.68 -10.34
N GLU A 150 7.22 -18.45 -9.95
CA GLU A 150 7.45 -18.83 -8.55
C GLU A 150 7.81 -17.63 -7.67
N MET A 151 8.65 -16.73 -8.17
CA MET A 151 8.98 -15.49 -7.47
C MET A 151 7.75 -14.61 -7.26
N ILE A 152 6.92 -14.47 -8.29
CA ILE A 152 5.68 -13.70 -8.22
C ILE A 152 4.71 -14.37 -7.24
N ARG A 153 4.58 -15.68 -7.27
CA ARG A 153 3.74 -16.45 -6.34
C ARG A 153 4.15 -16.19 -4.89
N SER A 154 5.44 -16.25 -4.58
CA SER A 154 5.95 -15.97 -3.24
C SER A 154 5.64 -14.54 -2.80
N ALA A 155 5.84 -13.57 -3.68
CA ALA A 155 5.53 -12.16 -3.39
C ALA A 155 4.04 -11.95 -3.14
N LEU A 156 3.18 -12.63 -3.89
CA LEU A 156 1.73 -12.58 -3.71
C LEU A 156 1.30 -13.20 -2.38
N SER A 157 1.86 -14.34 -2.02
CA SER A 157 1.54 -15.01 -0.75
C SER A 157 1.91 -14.11 0.43
N GLU A 158 3.04 -13.46 0.37
CA GLU A 158 3.48 -12.49 1.38
C GLU A 158 2.54 -11.28 1.43
N ARG A 159 2.21 -10.71 0.27
CA ARG A 159 1.34 -9.54 0.16
C ARG A 159 -0.06 -9.82 0.67
N LEU A 160 -0.59 -11.00 0.40
CA LEU A 160 -1.95 -11.39 0.81
C LEU A 160 -1.99 -12.00 2.22
N GLY A 161 -0.86 -12.05 2.92
CA GLY A 161 -0.78 -12.57 4.27
C GLY A 161 -1.00 -14.08 4.37
N ARG A 162 -0.72 -14.81 3.30
CA ARG A 162 -0.85 -16.27 3.30
C ARG A 162 0.29 -16.91 4.08
N PRO A 163 0.04 -17.96 4.87
CA PRO A 163 1.13 -18.69 5.52
C PRO A 163 2.02 -19.35 4.47
N ARG A 164 3.32 -19.32 4.71
CA ARG A 164 4.26 -20.06 3.87
C ARG A 164 4.11 -21.56 4.17
N LEU A 165 3.78 -22.29 3.15
CA LEU A 165 3.79 -23.74 3.23
C LEU A 165 5.18 -24.29 3.00
#